data_4800c90e545d14a0006ed973f39321ba
#
_entry.id   4800c90e545d14a0006ed973f39321ba
#
_cell.length_a   1.000
_cell.length_b   1.000
_cell.length_c   1.000
_cell.angle_alpha   90.00
_cell.angle_beta   90.00
_cell.angle_gamma   90.00
#
_symmetry.space_group_name_H-M   'P 1'
#
loop_
_entity.id
_entity.type
_entity.pdbx_description
1 polymer ?
#
loop_
_entity_poly.entity_id
_entity_poly.type
_entity_poly.pdbx_seq_one_letter_code
_entity_poly.pdbx_strand_id
1 'polypeptide(L)'
;PVIISARMVGLSAARVYNGSLDLIGTDVTITTGVGSETLTHTGTTSSSKDVAVSNKYIDTITLTDAIDGSGGLASNYQLPSLDAANAPVVISAKTVGLSASRIYDGSENLIGSDVTITTGVGSETLTHSATTSSSKDVAVSNKYIDAITLTDAVDGSGGLASNYQL
;
A
#
# COMPACT_ATOMS: atom_id res chain seq x y z
N PRO A 1 12.24 -38.34 29.82
CA PRO A 1 11.26 -37.54 29.11
C PRO A 1 11.93 -36.63 28.09
N VAL A 2 11.28 -36.37 26.97
CA VAL A 2 11.71 -35.40 25.93
C VAL A 2 10.66 -34.29 25.85
N ILE A 3 11.13 -33.07 25.86
CA ILE A 3 10.27 -31.88 25.66
C ILE A 3 10.67 -31.27 24.33
N ILE A 4 9.71 -31.04 23.46
CA ILE A 4 9.88 -30.29 22.19
C ILE A 4 9.05 -29.02 22.29
N SER A 5 9.71 -27.88 22.20
CA SER A 5 9.07 -26.58 22.27
C SER A 5 8.79 -26.03 20.87
N ALA A 6 7.70 -25.26 20.73
CA ALA A 6 7.36 -24.60 19.48
C ALA A 6 8.48 -23.62 19.05
N ARG A 7 8.76 -23.59 17.75
CA ARG A 7 9.75 -22.68 17.16
C ARG A 7 9.12 -21.35 16.82
N MET A 8 9.80 -20.26 17.15
CA MET A 8 9.38 -18.91 16.77
C MET A 8 9.57 -18.72 15.27
N VAL A 9 8.55 -18.18 14.57
CA VAL A 9 8.64 -17.80 13.17
C VAL A 9 9.20 -16.39 13.01
N GLY A 10 9.84 -16.11 11.86
CA GLY A 10 10.08 -14.73 11.41
C GLY A 10 8.87 -14.22 10.64
N LEU A 11 8.50 -12.95 10.85
CA LEU A 11 7.38 -12.30 10.20
C LEU A 11 7.78 -10.97 9.57
N SER A 12 7.25 -10.69 8.38
CA SER A 12 7.27 -9.37 7.77
C SER A 12 6.14 -9.25 6.76
N ALA A 13 5.76 -8.02 6.40
CA ALA A 13 4.83 -7.81 5.31
C ALA A 13 5.20 -6.58 4.49
N ALA A 14 4.87 -6.62 3.19
CA ALA A 14 5.08 -5.50 2.27
C ALA A 14 4.02 -5.46 1.19
N ARG A 15 3.52 -4.26 0.87
CA ARG A 15 2.58 -4.04 -0.24
C ARG A 15 2.55 -2.61 -0.72
N VAL A 16 1.92 -2.38 -1.86
CA VAL A 16 1.52 -1.05 -2.32
C VAL A 16 0.19 -0.68 -1.64
N TYR A 17 0.01 0.59 -1.30
CA TYR A 17 -1.22 1.12 -0.68
C TYR A 17 -2.47 0.71 -1.47
N ASN A 18 -3.47 0.20 -0.76
CA ASN A 18 -4.75 -0.26 -1.32
C ASN A 18 -5.98 0.17 -0.48
N GLY A 19 -5.78 1.02 0.53
CA GLY A 19 -6.85 1.53 1.39
C GLY A 19 -7.31 0.59 2.51
N SER A 20 -6.81 -0.66 2.59
CA SER A 20 -7.20 -1.63 3.62
C SER A 20 -6.13 -1.82 4.69
N LEU A 21 -6.54 -2.25 5.88
CA LEU A 21 -5.65 -2.80 6.91
C LEU A 21 -5.32 -4.28 6.65
N ASP A 22 -6.20 -5.00 5.94
CA ASP A 22 -6.06 -6.45 5.74
C ASP A 22 -4.83 -6.77 4.88
N LEU A 23 -3.99 -7.65 5.34
CA LEU A 23 -2.84 -8.20 4.64
C LEU A 23 -3.20 -9.59 4.09
N ILE A 24 -3.14 -9.74 2.77
CA ILE A 24 -3.44 -11.00 2.10
C ILE A 24 -2.19 -11.88 1.97
N GLY A 25 -2.35 -13.16 1.60
CA GLY A 25 -1.27 -14.14 1.60
C GLY A 25 0.02 -13.72 0.90
N THR A 26 -0.08 -12.97 -0.21
CA THR A 26 1.09 -12.48 -0.96
C THR A 26 1.81 -11.29 -0.30
N ASP A 27 1.14 -10.60 0.63
CA ASP A 27 1.72 -9.45 1.34
C ASP A 27 2.62 -9.88 2.49
N VAL A 28 2.39 -11.09 3.06
CA VAL A 28 3.00 -11.56 4.29
C VAL A 28 4.08 -12.61 3.99
N THR A 29 5.24 -12.44 4.58
CA THR A 29 6.32 -13.42 4.57
C THR A 29 6.44 -14.07 5.93
N ILE A 30 6.30 -15.41 5.98
CA ILE A 30 6.51 -16.22 7.16
C ILE A 30 7.76 -17.08 6.95
N THR A 31 8.74 -16.95 7.85
CA THR A 31 9.97 -17.72 7.80
C THR A 31 9.98 -18.74 8.95
N THR A 32 9.85 -20.01 8.64
CA THR A 32 9.86 -21.10 9.63
C THR A 32 11.26 -21.41 10.14
N GLY A 33 12.27 -21.27 9.28
CA GLY A 33 13.66 -21.66 9.56
C GLY A 33 13.84 -23.18 9.76
N VAL A 34 12.91 -24.00 9.24
CA VAL A 34 12.97 -25.46 9.30
C VAL A 34 12.86 -26.03 7.88
N GLY A 35 13.97 -26.48 7.33
CA GLY A 35 14.03 -27.11 6.01
C GLY A 35 13.25 -26.34 4.95
N SER A 36 12.34 -27.01 4.26
CA SER A 36 11.42 -26.43 3.27
C SER A 36 9.99 -26.24 3.81
N GLU A 37 9.77 -26.36 5.12
CA GLU A 37 8.45 -26.17 5.70
C GLU A 37 7.94 -24.74 5.50
N THR A 38 6.71 -24.61 5.03
CA THR A 38 5.99 -23.35 4.91
C THR A 38 4.82 -23.31 5.88
N LEU A 39 4.24 -22.15 6.06
CA LEU A 39 2.97 -21.95 6.77
C LEU A 39 2.11 -20.97 5.97
N THR A 40 0.81 -21.04 6.20
CA THR A 40 -0.13 -20.05 5.72
C THR A 40 -0.70 -19.25 6.90
N HIS A 41 -1.56 -18.27 6.63
CA HIS A 41 -2.12 -17.41 7.67
C HIS A 41 -3.53 -16.95 7.33
N THR A 42 -4.27 -16.53 8.34
CA THR A 42 -5.60 -15.91 8.22
C THR A 42 -5.75 -14.76 9.21
N GLY A 43 -6.72 -13.88 8.95
CA GLY A 43 -7.06 -12.76 9.84
C GLY A 43 -5.90 -11.80 10.09
N THR A 44 -5.07 -11.58 9.07
CA THR A 44 -3.87 -10.76 9.22
C THR A 44 -4.15 -9.31 8.87
N THR A 45 -3.79 -8.41 9.79
CA THR A 45 -3.94 -6.97 9.61
C THR A 45 -2.65 -6.22 9.93
N SER A 46 -2.50 -5.04 9.34
CA SER A 46 -1.46 -4.07 9.69
C SER A 46 -1.96 -3.11 10.78
N SER A 47 -1.07 -2.64 11.63
CA SER A 47 -1.36 -1.59 12.63
C SER A 47 -1.76 -0.25 12.02
N SER A 48 -1.43 -0.01 10.75
CA SER A 48 -1.89 1.15 9.96
C SER A 48 -1.88 0.81 8.48
N LYS A 49 -2.82 1.40 7.73
CA LYS A 49 -2.85 1.35 6.27
C LYS A 49 -2.03 2.47 5.63
N ASP A 50 -1.76 3.56 6.34
CA ASP A 50 -1.23 4.79 5.76
C ASP A 50 0.29 4.75 5.58
N VAL A 51 0.75 5.22 4.42
CA VAL A 51 2.16 5.21 4.03
C VAL A 51 3.01 6.04 5.00
N ALA A 52 2.54 7.22 5.40
CA ALA A 52 3.27 8.16 6.24
C ALA A 52 3.47 7.69 7.69
N VAL A 53 2.70 6.71 8.16
CA VAL A 53 2.86 6.16 9.52
C VAL A 53 4.14 5.34 9.57
N SER A 54 5.05 5.69 10.48
CA SER A 54 6.29 4.94 10.75
C SER A 54 6.04 3.75 11.66
N ASN A 55 7.00 2.81 11.68
CA ASN A 55 6.99 1.66 12.60
C ASN A 55 5.71 0.82 12.56
N LYS A 56 5.14 0.65 11.36
CA LYS A 56 4.01 -0.26 11.14
C LYS A 56 4.43 -1.71 11.41
N TYR A 57 3.51 -2.50 11.94
CA TYR A 57 3.73 -3.91 12.24
C TYR A 57 2.46 -4.72 11.94
N ILE A 58 2.60 -6.03 11.88
CA ILE A 58 1.48 -6.96 11.81
C ILE A 58 0.77 -6.93 13.16
N ASP A 59 -0.45 -6.39 13.19
CA ASP A 59 -1.24 -6.20 14.41
C ASP A 59 -1.98 -7.48 14.83
N THR A 60 -2.51 -8.21 13.85
CA THR A 60 -3.12 -9.52 14.06
C THR A 60 -2.65 -10.52 13.02
N ILE A 61 -2.53 -11.78 13.40
CA ILE A 61 -2.27 -12.90 12.51
C ILE A 61 -2.60 -14.22 13.22
N THR A 62 -3.17 -15.16 12.48
CA THR A 62 -3.32 -16.55 12.91
C THR A 62 -2.54 -17.44 11.94
N LEU A 63 -1.56 -18.19 12.45
CA LEU A 63 -0.82 -19.19 11.66
C LEU A 63 -1.74 -20.37 11.35
N THR A 64 -1.64 -20.88 10.14
CA THR A 64 -2.34 -22.08 9.68
C THR A 64 -1.36 -23.03 8.99
N ASP A 65 -1.71 -24.29 8.90
CA ASP A 65 -0.87 -25.33 8.33
C ASP A 65 -0.52 -25.04 6.86
N ALA A 66 0.59 -25.59 6.41
CA ALA A 66 0.98 -25.58 5.02
C ALA A 66 -0.09 -26.24 4.12
N ILE A 67 -0.33 -25.65 2.96
CA ILE A 67 -1.25 -26.21 1.94
C ILE A 67 -0.51 -26.68 0.67
N ASP A 68 0.80 -26.51 0.62
CA ASP A 68 1.69 -26.79 -0.52
C ASP A 68 2.40 -28.15 -0.45
N GLY A 69 2.10 -28.94 0.58
CA GLY A 69 2.71 -30.25 0.81
C GLY A 69 4.10 -30.19 1.48
N SER A 70 4.56 -29.03 1.92
CA SER A 70 5.85 -28.88 2.64
C SER A 70 5.85 -29.50 4.04
N GLY A 71 4.68 -29.81 4.60
CA GLY A 71 4.52 -30.49 5.89
C GLY A 71 4.56 -29.57 7.11
N GLY A 72 4.59 -28.25 6.93
CA GLY A 72 4.55 -27.31 8.05
C GLY A 72 3.21 -27.37 8.80
N LEU A 73 3.28 -27.62 10.12
CA LEU A 73 2.14 -27.63 11.03
C LEU A 73 2.21 -26.42 11.95
N ALA A 74 1.17 -25.57 11.96
CA ALA A 74 1.11 -24.35 12.76
C ALA A 74 1.36 -24.61 14.26
N SER A 75 0.94 -25.80 14.75
CA SER A 75 1.14 -26.22 16.15
C SER A 75 2.62 -26.37 16.55
N ASN A 76 3.52 -26.51 15.59
CA ASN A 76 4.97 -26.60 15.82
C ASN A 76 5.63 -25.23 15.95
N TYR A 77 4.88 -24.17 15.74
CA TYR A 77 5.40 -22.82 15.67
C TYR A 77 4.68 -21.86 16.61
N GLN A 78 5.34 -20.78 16.94
CA GLN A 78 4.79 -19.69 17.74
C GLN A 78 5.12 -18.34 17.09
N LEU A 79 4.24 -17.37 17.33
CA LEU A 79 4.42 -16.00 16.86
C LEU A 79 5.47 -15.28 17.69
N PRO A 80 6.27 -14.38 17.09
CA PRO A 80 7.06 -13.42 17.84
C PRO A 80 6.13 -12.36 18.48
N SER A 81 6.69 -11.44 19.26
CA SER A 81 5.97 -10.23 19.65
C SER A 81 5.56 -9.47 18.40
N LEU A 82 4.28 -9.08 18.34
CA LEU A 82 3.75 -8.31 17.20
C LEU A 82 4.07 -6.82 17.42
N ASP A 83 5.23 -6.41 16.96
CA ASP A 83 5.76 -5.05 17.03
C ASP A 83 6.62 -4.75 15.80
N ALA A 84 7.05 -3.50 15.64
CA ALA A 84 7.80 -3.06 14.47
C ALA A 84 9.19 -3.69 14.34
N ALA A 85 9.77 -4.22 15.41
CA ALA A 85 11.07 -4.89 15.39
C ALA A 85 10.98 -6.34 14.92
N ASN A 86 9.90 -7.03 15.25
CA ASN A 86 9.75 -8.47 15.07
C ASN A 86 8.77 -8.87 13.95
N ALA A 87 7.85 -7.98 13.59
CA ALA A 87 6.84 -8.21 12.56
C ALA A 87 6.58 -6.94 11.71
N PRO A 88 7.62 -6.34 11.11
CA PRO A 88 7.51 -5.07 10.41
C PRO A 88 6.59 -5.15 9.18
N VAL A 89 5.90 -4.03 8.91
CA VAL A 89 5.09 -3.84 7.69
C VAL A 89 5.58 -2.62 6.92
N VAL A 90 5.79 -2.78 5.61
CA VAL A 90 6.11 -1.71 4.68
C VAL A 90 4.93 -1.51 3.72
N ILE A 91 4.39 -0.29 3.69
CA ILE A 91 3.37 0.10 2.71
C ILE A 91 3.95 1.21 1.85
N SER A 92 4.08 0.95 0.55
CA SER A 92 4.58 1.91 -0.43
C SER A 92 3.44 2.73 -1.02
N ALA A 93 3.75 3.97 -1.41
CA ALA A 93 2.78 4.84 -2.07
C ALA A 93 2.28 4.23 -3.39
N LYS A 94 1.00 4.46 -3.68
CA LYS A 94 0.39 4.03 -4.95
C LYS A 94 0.53 5.12 -5.99
N THR A 95 0.96 4.77 -7.19
CA THR A 95 1.01 5.70 -8.32
C THR A 95 -0.40 6.03 -8.79
N VAL A 96 -0.70 7.32 -8.95
CA VAL A 96 -1.97 7.81 -9.49
C VAL A 96 -1.96 7.86 -11.02
N GLY A 97 -3.12 7.69 -11.64
CA GLY A 97 -3.34 8.05 -13.02
C GLY A 97 -3.66 9.53 -13.14
N LEU A 98 -3.08 10.22 -14.14
CA LEU A 98 -3.32 11.63 -14.41
C LEU A 98 -3.77 11.86 -15.85
N SER A 99 -4.74 12.74 -16.04
CA SER A 99 -5.10 13.31 -17.32
C SER A 99 -5.62 14.74 -17.15
N ALA A 100 -5.51 15.55 -18.19
CA ALA A 100 -6.05 16.89 -18.18
C ALA A 100 -6.69 17.23 -19.54
N SER A 101 -7.75 18.05 -19.50
CA SER A 101 -8.45 18.52 -20.68
C SER A 101 -9.13 19.85 -20.38
N ARG A 102 -8.99 20.84 -21.27
CA ARG A 102 -9.70 22.12 -21.17
C ARG A 102 -9.83 22.81 -22.53
N ILE A 103 -10.70 23.80 -22.59
CA ILE A 103 -10.78 24.75 -23.70
C ILE A 103 -9.69 25.80 -23.55
N TYR A 104 -9.08 26.25 -24.64
CA TYR A 104 -8.02 27.26 -24.63
C TYR A 104 -8.50 28.55 -23.94
N ASP A 105 -7.72 29.01 -22.95
CA ASP A 105 -7.96 30.22 -22.16
C ASP A 105 -6.74 31.15 -22.10
N GLY A 106 -5.68 30.84 -22.84
CA GLY A 106 -4.44 31.63 -22.86
C GLY A 106 -3.47 31.38 -21.72
N SER A 107 -3.74 30.39 -20.84
CA SER A 107 -2.92 30.07 -19.66
C SER A 107 -2.32 28.66 -19.74
N GLU A 108 -1.22 28.41 -19.08
CA GLU A 108 -0.68 27.07 -18.81
C GLU A 108 -1.19 26.48 -17.49
N ASN A 109 -1.75 27.31 -16.60
CA ASN A 109 -2.28 26.87 -15.31
C ASN A 109 -3.54 26.03 -15.51
N LEU A 110 -3.55 24.83 -14.93
CA LEU A 110 -4.69 23.91 -14.92
C LEU A 110 -5.40 24.00 -13.57
N ILE A 111 -6.70 24.29 -13.60
CA ILE A 111 -7.54 24.36 -12.39
C ILE A 111 -8.22 23.01 -12.08
N GLY A 112 -8.84 22.88 -10.92
CA GLY A 112 -9.37 21.61 -10.42
C GLY A 112 -10.25 20.82 -11.40
N SER A 113 -11.10 21.52 -12.17
CA SER A 113 -11.97 20.88 -13.17
C SER A 113 -11.25 20.41 -14.45
N ASP A 114 -10.04 20.90 -14.70
CA ASP A 114 -9.26 20.55 -15.89
C ASP A 114 -8.51 19.23 -15.73
N VAL A 115 -8.25 18.80 -14.48
CA VAL A 115 -7.41 17.64 -14.15
C VAL A 115 -8.25 16.52 -13.57
N THR A 116 -8.04 15.33 -14.08
CA THR A 116 -8.59 14.10 -13.53
C THR A 116 -7.48 13.30 -12.87
N ILE A 117 -7.65 13.00 -11.57
CA ILE A 117 -6.75 12.15 -10.80
C ILE A 117 -7.47 10.84 -10.51
N THR A 118 -6.85 9.72 -10.92
CA THR A 118 -7.39 8.38 -10.68
C THR A 118 -6.52 7.68 -9.63
N THR A 119 -7.06 7.51 -8.42
CA THR A 119 -6.37 6.84 -7.31
C THR A 119 -6.34 5.32 -7.47
N GLY A 120 -7.41 4.75 -8.04
CA GLY A 120 -7.62 3.30 -8.14
C GLY A 120 -7.73 2.62 -6.76
N VAL A 121 -8.17 3.34 -5.73
CA VAL A 121 -8.42 2.83 -4.37
C VAL A 121 -9.84 3.19 -3.95
N GLY A 122 -10.74 2.22 -4.01
CA GLY A 122 -12.14 2.38 -3.60
C GLY A 122 -12.77 3.66 -4.16
N SER A 123 -13.35 4.48 -3.28
CA SER A 123 -13.91 5.79 -3.61
C SER A 123 -12.98 6.95 -3.20
N GLU A 124 -11.72 6.69 -2.86
CA GLU A 124 -10.80 7.76 -2.48
C GLU A 124 -10.53 8.70 -3.64
N THR A 125 -10.61 9.98 -3.39
CA THR A 125 -10.26 11.06 -4.32
C THR A 125 -9.03 11.81 -3.82
N LEU A 126 -8.45 12.63 -4.66
CA LEU A 126 -7.42 13.60 -4.31
C LEU A 126 -7.74 14.93 -4.99
N THR A 127 -7.22 15.99 -4.43
CA THR A 127 -7.18 17.29 -5.07
C THR A 127 -5.76 17.66 -5.48
N HIS A 128 -5.56 18.80 -6.12
CA HIS A 128 -4.25 19.24 -6.58
C HIS A 128 -4.10 20.76 -6.49
N SER A 129 -2.85 21.19 -6.49
CA SER A 129 -2.47 22.60 -6.56
C SER A 129 -1.24 22.77 -7.45
N ALA A 130 -0.93 24.02 -7.79
CA ALA A 130 0.25 24.38 -8.60
C ALA A 130 0.40 23.54 -9.87
N THR A 131 -0.71 23.28 -10.58
CA THR A 131 -0.71 22.40 -11.75
C THR A 131 -0.60 23.21 -13.03
N THR A 132 0.34 22.83 -13.89
CA THR A 132 0.59 23.45 -15.18
C THR A 132 0.70 22.42 -16.30
N SER A 133 0.35 22.84 -17.52
CA SER A 133 0.64 22.08 -18.73
C SER A 133 1.97 22.52 -19.35
N SER A 134 2.61 21.64 -20.06
CA SER A 134 3.86 21.92 -20.79
C SER A 134 3.69 22.95 -21.93
N SER A 135 2.48 23.26 -22.32
CA SER A 135 2.13 24.33 -23.26
C SER A 135 0.64 24.64 -23.21
N LYS A 136 0.31 25.92 -23.39
CA LYS A 136 -1.07 26.41 -23.57
C LYS A 136 -1.56 26.29 -25.03
N ASP A 137 -0.65 26.24 -26.00
CA ASP A 137 -0.98 26.40 -27.41
C ASP A 137 -1.61 25.15 -28.02
N VAL A 138 -2.73 25.30 -28.71
CA VAL A 138 -3.50 24.20 -29.30
C VAL A 138 -2.67 23.40 -30.31
N ALA A 139 -1.86 24.08 -31.11
CA ALA A 139 -1.06 23.45 -32.18
C ALA A 139 0.11 22.58 -31.70
N VAL A 140 0.53 22.72 -30.42
CA VAL A 140 1.58 21.89 -29.84
C VAL A 140 1.05 20.49 -29.58
N SER A 141 1.66 19.48 -30.19
CA SER A 141 1.35 18.05 -29.94
C SER A 141 2.06 17.52 -28.69
N ASN A 142 1.57 16.37 -28.18
CA ASN A 142 2.20 15.66 -27.04
C ASN A 142 2.34 16.51 -25.76
N LYS A 143 1.37 17.38 -25.50
CA LYS A 143 1.30 18.11 -24.23
C LYS A 143 1.12 17.16 -23.05
N TYR A 144 1.68 17.52 -21.90
CA TYR A 144 1.59 16.76 -20.66
C TYR A 144 1.41 17.72 -19.46
N ILE A 145 1.07 17.18 -18.32
CA ILE A 145 1.07 17.91 -17.05
C ILE A 145 2.54 18.07 -16.63
N ASP A 146 3.03 19.32 -16.67
CA ASP A 146 4.44 19.65 -16.41
C ASP A 146 4.74 19.75 -14.92
N ALA A 147 3.81 20.31 -14.14
CA ALA A 147 3.90 20.36 -12.70
C ALA A 147 2.55 20.03 -12.08
N ILE A 148 2.57 19.37 -10.93
CA ILE A 148 1.39 19.10 -10.09
C ILE A 148 1.83 18.78 -8.67
N THR A 149 1.09 19.29 -7.69
CA THR A 149 1.20 18.91 -6.28
C THR A 149 -0.09 18.24 -5.87
N LEU A 150 -0.03 16.97 -5.47
CA LEU A 150 -1.19 16.25 -4.91
C LEU A 150 -1.50 16.82 -3.54
N THR A 151 -2.79 16.97 -3.25
CA THR A 151 -3.31 17.40 -1.96
C THR A 151 -4.44 16.46 -1.52
N ASP A 152 -4.69 16.43 -0.21
CA ASP A 152 -5.70 15.54 0.37
C ASP A 152 -7.10 15.81 -0.20
N ALA A 153 -7.96 14.80 -0.14
CA ALA A 153 -9.37 14.92 -0.48
C ALA A 153 -10.08 15.94 0.42
N VAL A 154 -10.97 16.72 -0.17
CA VAL A 154 -11.82 17.68 0.57
C VAL A 154 -13.29 17.28 0.58
N ASP A 155 -13.64 16.19 -0.08
CA ASP A 155 -15.01 15.71 -0.28
C ASP A 155 -15.43 14.60 0.73
N GLY A 156 -14.57 14.30 1.71
CA GLY A 156 -14.83 13.26 2.71
C GLY A 156 -14.54 11.83 2.22
N SER A 157 -13.99 11.64 1.02
CA SER A 157 -13.62 10.30 0.51
C SER A 157 -12.45 9.65 1.25
N GLY A 158 -11.69 10.44 2.02
CA GLY A 158 -10.59 9.96 2.87
C GLY A 158 -9.25 9.79 2.16
N GLY A 159 -9.11 10.23 0.91
CA GLY A 159 -7.83 10.20 0.20
C GLY A 159 -6.81 11.13 0.84
N LEU A 160 -5.65 10.58 1.21
CA LEU A 160 -4.50 11.32 1.74
C LEU A 160 -3.39 11.33 0.70
N ALA A 161 -2.91 12.51 0.31
CA ALA A 161 -1.86 12.66 -0.70
C ALA A 161 -0.58 11.88 -0.35
N SER A 162 -0.28 11.75 0.94
CA SER A 162 0.86 10.97 1.43
C SER A 162 0.81 9.46 1.12
N ASN A 163 -0.37 8.93 0.77
CA ASN A 163 -0.55 7.53 0.37
C ASN A 163 -0.30 7.30 -1.12
N TYR A 164 -0.05 8.38 -1.88
CA TYR A 164 0.07 8.35 -3.33
C TYR A 164 1.36 9.00 -3.82
N GLN A 165 1.72 8.69 -5.06
CA GLN A 165 2.85 9.26 -5.79
C GLN A 165 2.49 9.50 -7.27
N LEU A 166 3.26 10.35 -7.93
CA LEU A 166 3.16 10.65 -9.35
C LEU A 166 3.81 9.57 -10.21
#